data_f5b840cd2056d66411aaec3cd1aefe7a
#
_entry.id   f5b840cd2056d66411aaec3cd1aefe7a
#
_cell.length_a   1.000
_cell.length_b   1.000
_cell.length_c   1.000
_cell.angle_alpha   90.00
_cell.angle_beta   90.00
_cell.angle_gamma   90.00
#
_symmetry.space_group_name_H-M   'P 1'
#
loop_
_entity.id
_entity.type
_entity.pdbx_description
1 polymer ?
#
loop_
_entity_poly.entity_id
_entity_poly.type
_entity_poly.pdbx_seq_one_letter_code
_entity_poly.pdbx_strand_id
1 'polypeptide(L)'
;DPMHVQQIMWNLCNNAWRHSTKGSDAIKVSIKPSGKLNVSIVVSDDGPGAAPEIRNRLFEPFFTTEKGGTGLGLYVARELAHANLGQLHYHPELNGFELILPKDNNHEE
;
A
#
# COMPACT_ATOMS: atom_id res chain seq x y z
N ASP A 1 -1.54 7.92 13.58
CA ASP A 1 -0.68 9.09 13.38
C ASP A 1 -0.79 9.56 11.94
N PRO A 2 -1.25 10.79 11.70
CA PRO A 2 -1.43 11.29 10.33
C PRO A 2 -0.14 11.28 9.50
N MET A 3 1.00 11.51 10.14
CA MET A 3 2.27 11.50 9.41
C MET A 3 2.63 10.08 8.95
N HIS A 4 2.28 9.08 9.75
CA HIS A 4 2.49 7.69 9.34
C HIS A 4 1.63 7.34 8.13
N VAL A 5 0.37 7.77 8.14
CA VAL A 5 -0.52 7.50 7.01
C VAL A 5 -0.01 8.17 5.74
N GLN A 6 0.46 9.42 5.84
CA GLN A 6 1.06 10.09 4.70
C GLN A 6 2.26 9.33 4.15
N GLN A 7 3.11 8.83 5.02
CA GLN A 7 4.30 8.08 4.60
C GLN A 7 3.90 6.77 3.91
N ILE A 8 2.90 6.07 4.47
CA ILE A 8 2.41 4.83 3.85
C ILE A 8 1.90 5.13 2.45
N MET A 9 1.04 6.15 2.33
CA MET A 9 0.46 6.49 1.03
C MET A 9 1.51 6.93 0.03
N TRP A 10 2.51 7.69 0.48
CA TRP A 10 3.62 8.07 -0.38
C TRP A 10 4.34 6.84 -0.92
N ASN A 11 4.64 5.88 -0.03
CA ASN A 11 5.34 4.67 -0.44
C ASN A 11 4.52 3.83 -1.42
N LEU A 12 3.21 3.68 -1.15
CA LEU A 12 2.34 2.90 -2.02
C LEU A 12 2.16 3.56 -3.38
N CYS A 13 1.95 4.87 -3.41
CA CYS A 13 1.74 5.58 -4.67
C CYS A 13 3.00 5.63 -5.51
N ASN A 14 4.16 5.82 -4.89
CA ASN A 14 5.42 5.77 -5.63
C ASN A 14 5.68 4.39 -6.20
N ASN A 15 5.41 3.35 -5.41
CA ASN A 15 5.56 1.99 -5.91
C ASN A 15 4.65 1.75 -7.11
N ALA A 16 3.38 2.16 -6.99
CA ALA A 16 2.42 1.99 -8.07
C ALA A 16 2.86 2.74 -9.33
N TRP A 17 3.34 3.97 -9.16
CA TRP A 17 3.79 4.77 -10.30
C TRP A 17 4.96 4.11 -11.04
N ARG A 18 5.94 3.61 -10.27
CA ARG A 18 7.12 2.99 -10.90
C ARG A 18 6.77 1.75 -11.71
N HIS A 19 5.74 1.01 -11.30
CA HIS A 19 5.34 -0.23 -11.98
C HIS A 19 4.24 0.00 -13.01
N SER A 20 3.72 1.21 -13.12
CA SER A 20 2.63 1.53 -14.02
C SER A 20 3.12 1.83 -15.44
N THR A 21 2.17 2.00 -16.35
CA THR A 21 2.47 2.48 -17.70
C THR A 21 2.71 3.98 -17.75
N LYS A 22 2.51 4.67 -16.64
CA LYS A 22 2.69 6.12 -16.48
C LYS A 22 1.76 6.96 -17.34
N GLY A 23 0.61 6.39 -17.70
CA GLY A 23 -0.44 7.11 -18.38
C GLY A 23 -1.32 7.91 -17.42
N SER A 24 -2.31 8.60 -17.96
CA SER A 24 -3.16 9.48 -17.16
C SER A 24 -4.03 8.72 -16.16
N ASP A 25 -4.36 7.46 -16.45
CA ASP A 25 -5.18 6.64 -15.56
C ASP A 25 -4.40 5.46 -14.99
N ALA A 26 -3.08 5.63 -14.85
CA ALA A 26 -2.20 4.53 -14.47
C ALA A 26 -2.37 4.07 -13.05
N ILE A 27 -2.79 4.97 -12.15
CA ILE A 27 -2.95 4.67 -10.72
C ILE A 27 -4.37 4.95 -10.31
N LYS A 28 -4.95 4.05 -9.52
CA LYS A 28 -6.28 4.23 -8.94
C LYS A 28 -6.18 4.10 -7.44
N VAL A 29 -6.83 5.02 -6.74
CA VAL A 29 -6.93 4.98 -5.29
C VAL A 29 -8.41 4.97 -4.94
N SER A 30 -8.83 3.99 -4.15
CA SER A 30 -10.21 3.93 -3.68
C SER A 30 -10.24 3.81 -2.17
N ILE A 31 -11.23 4.44 -1.55
CA ILE A 31 -11.40 4.46 -0.11
C ILE A 31 -12.83 4.06 0.20
N LYS A 32 -13.00 3.11 1.10
CA LYS A 32 -14.33 2.64 1.46
C LYS A 32 -14.33 2.11 2.90
N PRO A 33 -15.50 2.03 3.54
CA PRO A 33 -15.57 1.38 4.84
C PRO A 33 -15.19 -0.09 4.76
N SER A 34 -14.58 -0.60 5.80
CA SER A 34 -14.25 -2.01 5.95
C SER A 34 -14.85 -2.47 7.27
N GLY A 35 -16.09 -2.97 7.21
CA GLY A 35 -16.85 -3.23 8.41
C GLY A 35 -17.21 -1.92 9.12
N LYS A 36 -17.50 -2.01 10.41
CA LYS A 36 -17.92 -0.84 11.19
C LYS A 36 -16.77 -0.05 11.79
N LEU A 37 -15.63 -0.70 11.98
CA LEU A 37 -14.54 -0.13 12.76
C LEU A 37 -13.34 0.28 11.93
N ASN A 38 -13.30 -0.08 10.65
CA ASN A 38 -12.12 0.14 9.82
C ASN A 38 -12.45 0.84 8.53
N VAL A 39 -11.41 1.39 7.91
CA VAL A 39 -11.47 1.94 6.56
C VAL A 39 -10.44 1.23 5.71
N SER A 40 -10.79 0.97 4.45
CA SER A 40 -9.93 0.31 3.48
C SER A 40 -9.53 1.30 2.39
N ILE A 41 -8.22 1.40 2.15
CA ILE A 41 -7.67 2.22 1.08
C ILE A 41 -6.92 1.29 0.14
N VAL A 42 -7.31 1.27 -1.13
CA VAL A 42 -6.67 0.42 -2.13
C VAL A 42 -5.95 1.30 -3.14
N VAL A 43 -4.66 1.03 -3.33
CA VAL A 43 -3.84 1.69 -4.35
C VAL A 43 -3.46 0.62 -5.36
N SER A 44 -3.93 0.80 -6.59
CA SER A 44 -3.66 -0.15 -7.66
C SER A 44 -3.07 0.57 -8.88
N ASP A 45 -2.42 -0.18 -9.75
CA ASP A 45 -1.84 0.37 -10.96
C ASP A 45 -2.13 -0.53 -12.15
N ASP A 46 -1.83 -0.02 -13.35
CA ASP A 46 -2.10 -0.71 -14.61
C ASP A 46 -0.89 -1.49 -15.13
N GLY A 47 0.09 -1.71 -14.29
CA GLY A 47 1.27 -2.49 -14.65
C GLY A 47 1.00 -3.99 -14.60
N PRO A 48 2.06 -4.79 -14.81
CA PRO A 48 1.91 -6.25 -14.90
C PRO A 48 1.69 -6.95 -13.55
N GLY A 49 1.90 -6.24 -12.44
CA GLY A 49 1.79 -6.85 -11.13
C GLY A 49 3.03 -7.63 -10.74
N ALA A 50 3.03 -8.14 -9.53
CA ALA A 50 4.15 -8.93 -9.03
C ALA A 50 4.04 -10.37 -9.52
N ALA A 51 5.16 -10.92 -9.99
CA ALA A 51 5.21 -12.32 -10.40
C ALA A 51 4.88 -13.22 -9.22
N PRO A 52 4.21 -14.37 -9.46
CA PRO A 52 3.83 -15.25 -8.35
C PRO A 52 4.99 -15.67 -7.44
N GLU A 53 6.18 -15.80 -8.02
CA GLU A 53 7.36 -16.28 -7.28
C GLU A 53 7.81 -15.29 -6.21
N ILE A 54 7.48 -14.00 -6.35
CA ILE A 54 7.97 -12.98 -5.43
C ILE A 54 6.89 -12.39 -4.53
N ARG A 55 5.62 -12.80 -4.69
CA ARG A 55 4.51 -12.16 -3.96
C ARG A 55 4.69 -12.23 -2.45
N ASN A 56 5.20 -13.35 -1.94
CA ASN A 56 5.38 -13.51 -0.51
C ASN A 56 6.63 -12.80 0.02
N ARG A 57 7.42 -12.19 -0.85
CA ARG A 57 8.62 -11.45 -0.46
C ARG A 57 8.48 -9.94 -0.57
N LEU A 58 7.33 -9.46 -1.04
CA LEU A 58 7.16 -8.03 -1.35
C LEU A 58 7.42 -7.12 -0.15
N PHE A 59 7.16 -7.61 1.06
CA PHE A 59 7.31 -6.80 2.27
C PHE A 59 8.62 -7.07 3.00
N GLU A 60 9.49 -7.93 2.47
CA GLU A 60 10.79 -8.16 3.10
C GLU A 60 11.69 -6.94 2.95
N PRO A 61 12.42 -6.57 4.02
CA PRO A 61 13.35 -5.45 3.88
C PRO A 61 14.44 -5.77 2.86
N PHE A 62 14.80 -4.75 2.08
CA PHE A 62 15.83 -4.82 1.04
C PHE A 62 15.49 -5.70 -0.15
N PHE A 63 14.29 -6.27 -0.21
CA PHE A 63 13.86 -6.99 -1.41
C PHE A 63 13.33 -6.00 -2.43
N THR A 64 13.90 -6.00 -3.63
CA THR A 64 13.41 -5.18 -4.73
C THR A 64 13.77 -5.84 -6.05
N THR A 65 12.89 -5.67 -7.04
CA THR A 65 13.15 -6.08 -8.42
C THR A 65 13.65 -4.91 -9.25
N GLU A 66 13.79 -3.72 -8.64
CA GLU A 66 14.18 -2.52 -9.35
C GLU A 66 15.65 -2.21 -9.17
N LYS A 67 16.30 -1.94 -10.29
CA LYS A 67 17.70 -1.51 -10.25
C LYS A 67 17.76 -0.13 -9.59
N GLY A 68 18.57 -0.02 -8.54
CA GLY A 68 18.70 1.23 -7.81
C GLY A 68 17.65 1.45 -6.74
N GLY A 69 16.69 0.53 -6.58
CA GLY A 69 15.72 0.61 -5.51
C GLY A 69 16.32 0.18 -4.19
N THR A 70 15.77 0.68 -3.08
CA THR A 70 16.27 0.33 -1.75
C THR A 70 15.66 -0.95 -1.21
N GLY A 71 14.46 -1.32 -1.68
CA GLY A 71 13.73 -2.45 -1.12
C GLY A 71 13.14 -2.19 0.24
N LEU A 72 13.02 -0.93 0.65
CA LEU A 72 12.53 -0.57 1.98
C LEU A 72 11.12 0.03 1.98
N GLY A 73 10.65 0.53 0.83
CA GLY A 73 9.37 1.26 0.79
C GLY A 73 8.18 0.44 1.29
N LEU A 74 7.99 -0.76 0.78
CA LEU A 74 6.87 -1.60 1.19
C LEU A 74 7.07 -2.14 2.61
N TYR A 75 8.30 -2.46 2.98
CA TYR A 75 8.60 -2.88 4.33
C TYR A 75 8.21 -1.79 5.34
N VAL A 76 8.65 -0.55 5.10
CA VAL A 76 8.34 0.57 5.99
C VAL A 76 6.83 0.81 6.02
N ALA A 77 6.16 0.76 4.87
CA ALA A 77 4.72 0.97 4.81
C ALA A 77 3.97 -0.02 5.69
N ARG A 78 4.35 -1.31 5.64
CA ARG A 78 3.69 -2.31 6.46
C ARG A 78 3.98 -2.13 7.94
N GLU A 79 5.24 -1.79 8.28
CA GLU A 79 5.59 -1.55 9.68
C GLU A 79 4.81 -0.36 10.25
N LEU A 80 4.64 0.70 9.47
CA LEU A 80 3.85 1.85 9.91
C LEU A 80 2.37 1.50 10.04
N ALA A 81 1.85 0.67 9.12
CA ALA A 81 0.47 0.22 9.23
C ALA A 81 0.26 -0.54 10.54
N HIS A 82 1.15 -1.46 10.87
CA HIS A 82 1.06 -2.22 12.11
C HIS A 82 1.17 -1.31 13.33
N ALA A 83 2.05 -0.31 13.28
CA ALA A 83 2.20 0.64 14.39
C ALA A 83 0.92 1.46 14.61
N ASN A 84 0.07 1.55 13.60
CA ASN A 84 -1.20 2.27 13.68
C ASN A 84 -2.39 1.32 13.80
N LEU A 85 -2.15 0.09 14.23
CA LEU A 85 -3.17 -0.95 14.47
C LEU A 85 -3.89 -1.34 13.17
N GLY A 86 -3.22 -1.19 12.06
CA GLY A 86 -3.76 -1.54 10.76
C GLY A 86 -3.05 -2.72 10.13
N GLN A 87 -3.36 -2.94 8.86
CA GLN A 87 -2.80 -4.04 8.07
C GLN A 87 -2.54 -3.55 6.66
N LEU A 88 -1.56 -4.17 6.01
CA LEU A 88 -1.26 -3.88 4.61
C LEU A 88 -1.13 -5.20 3.87
N HIS A 89 -1.91 -5.36 2.80
CA HIS A 89 -1.97 -6.59 2.01
C HIS A 89 -1.76 -6.30 0.54
N TYR A 90 -1.19 -7.25 -0.18
CA TYR A 90 -1.12 -7.21 -1.63
C TYR A 90 -2.20 -8.12 -2.20
N HIS A 91 -2.98 -7.60 -3.15
CA HIS A 91 -4.05 -8.34 -3.84
C HIS A 91 -3.69 -8.48 -5.32
N PRO A 92 -3.19 -9.66 -5.73
CA PRO A 92 -2.82 -9.85 -7.15
C PRO A 92 -3.99 -9.62 -8.10
N GLU A 93 -5.20 -9.99 -7.71
CA GLU A 93 -6.38 -9.86 -8.56
C GLU A 93 -6.73 -8.41 -8.84
N LEU A 94 -6.32 -7.49 -7.96
CA LEU A 94 -6.56 -6.05 -8.13
C LEU A 94 -5.32 -5.34 -8.65
N ASN A 95 -4.20 -6.05 -8.68
CA ASN A 95 -2.88 -5.46 -8.90
C ASN A 95 -2.68 -4.24 -7.99
N GLY A 96 -2.94 -4.44 -6.68
CA GLY A 96 -2.92 -3.34 -5.76
C GLY A 96 -2.64 -3.75 -4.33
N PHE A 97 -2.37 -2.74 -3.53
CA PHE A 97 -2.16 -2.89 -2.10
C PHE A 97 -3.35 -2.31 -1.36
N GLU A 98 -3.81 -3.03 -0.36
CA GLU A 98 -4.89 -2.58 0.49
C GLU A 98 -4.36 -2.24 1.87
N LEU A 99 -4.58 -1.00 2.30
CA LEU A 99 -4.26 -0.53 3.64
C LEU A 99 -5.56 -0.49 4.44
N ILE A 100 -5.60 -1.23 5.54
CA ILE A 100 -6.76 -1.24 6.43
C ILE A 100 -6.36 -0.54 7.71
N LEU A 101 -7.12 0.49 8.09
CA LEU A 101 -6.84 1.27 9.28
C LEU A 101 -8.10 1.38 10.13
N PRO A 102 -7.96 1.44 11.47
CA PRO A 102 -9.11 1.71 12.30
C PRO A 102 -9.62 3.12 12.07
N LYS A 103 -10.94 3.29 12.15
CA LYS A 103 -11.54 4.62 12.08
C LYS A 103 -11.15 5.42 13.29
N ASP A 104 -10.99 6.73 13.06
CA ASP A 104 -10.70 7.64 14.14
C ASP A 104 -11.97 7.99 14.87
N ASN A 105 -12.05 7.66 16.15
CA ASN A 105 -13.22 7.95 16.97
C ASN A 105 -12.99 9.09 17.95
N ASN A 106 -11.85 9.75 17.87
CA ASN A 106 -11.48 10.74 18.90
C ASN A 106 -12.34 11.98 18.88
N HIS A 107 -12.93 12.31 17.75
CA HIS A 107 -13.73 13.53 17.61
C HIS A 107 -15.21 13.30 17.80
N GLU A 108 -15.57 12.17 18.33
CA GLU A 108 -16.98 11.87 18.55
C GLU A 108 -17.54 12.47 19.81
N GLU A 109 -16.70 12.85 20.72
CA GLU A 109 -17.19 13.43 21.99
C GLU A 109 -17.84 14.77 21.81
#